data_016b161aba53522bafce80f37742db1e
#
_entry.id   016b161aba53522bafce80f37742db1e
#
_cell.length_a   1.000
_cell.length_b   1.000
_cell.length_c   1.000
_cell.angle_alpha   90.00
_cell.angle_beta   90.00
_cell.angle_gamma   90.00
#
_symmetry.space_group_name_H-M   'P 1'
#
loop_
_entity.id
_entity.type
_entity.pdbx_description
1 polymer ?
#
loop_
_entity_poly.entity_id
_entity_poly.type
_entity_poly.pdbx_seq_one_letter_code
_entity_poly.pdbx_strand_id
1 'polypeptide(L)'
;MSIKKLKDGRYQVDVRPQGAEGKRIRKMFASKSEAQAYEKHVLVNYHSKAWVDKPADRRALSDLIELWWKYDGCNQKYGENSYKRLNKIRRKMGNPRAFQLTRKFLLAYRAKKLQAGLKATSVNRDLAVLSGMFTVLIAAEEFHNENPVREVKKLQAQNTEMAFLSDDEVSALLEKLQGDERRVAILCLATGARWGEAANLKAEHIVGNRVTFVETKNGKKRTVPVADEVVALIKTCQSGPLFDVSYTAFRENLRIVKPNLPKGQATHVLRHTFGTHFMMNGGSIITLQRIMGHANIMQTMVYAHFAPDFLRDAISHNPLAKSVHIMSIDMA
;
A
#
# COMPACT_ATOMS: atom_id res chain seq x y z
N MET A 1 -32.80 41.80 21.41
CA MET A 1 -32.16 40.83 22.33
C MET A 1 -32.60 39.44 21.91
N SER A 2 -31.69 38.57 21.71
CA SER A 2 -31.90 37.18 21.25
C SER A 2 -32.24 36.18 22.37
N ILE A 3 -32.06 36.58 23.65
CA ILE A 3 -32.39 35.77 24.82
C ILE A 3 -33.49 36.46 25.64
N LYS A 4 -34.59 35.74 25.88
CA LYS A 4 -35.75 36.23 26.66
C LYS A 4 -36.01 35.28 27.81
N LYS A 5 -36.18 35.83 29.04
CA LYS A 5 -36.65 35.06 30.20
C LYS A 5 -38.18 34.91 30.13
N LEU A 6 -38.67 33.72 30.25
CA LEU A 6 -40.06 33.35 30.23
C LEU A 6 -40.66 33.40 31.65
N LYS A 7 -42.01 33.47 31.76
CA LYS A 7 -42.74 33.51 33.07
C LYS A 7 -42.53 32.26 33.91
N ASP A 8 -42.18 31.14 33.28
CA ASP A 8 -41.87 29.86 33.92
C ASP A 8 -40.42 29.73 34.43
N GLY A 9 -39.64 30.83 34.37
CA GLY A 9 -38.25 30.89 34.81
C GLY A 9 -37.20 30.42 33.79
N ARG A 10 -37.59 29.80 32.70
CA ARG A 10 -36.68 29.35 31.62
C ARG A 10 -36.23 30.50 30.71
N TYR A 11 -35.14 30.25 29.96
CA TYR A 11 -34.58 31.21 28.98
C TYR A 11 -34.79 30.70 27.58
N GLN A 12 -35.41 31.52 26.72
CA GLN A 12 -35.59 31.22 25.31
C GLN A 12 -34.55 31.98 24.51
N VAL A 13 -33.78 31.24 23.70
CA VAL A 13 -32.92 31.80 22.65
C VAL A 13 -33.75 31.87 21.36
N ASP A 14 -33.76 33.02 20.72
CA ASP A 14 -34.45 33.28 19.45
C ASP A 14 -33.51 34.04 18.52
N VAL A 15 -32.84 33.32 17.64
CA VAL A 15 -31.77 33.84 16.78
C VAL A 15 -32.07 33.58 15.30
N ARG A 16 -31.77 34.57 14.45
CA ARG A 16 -31.72 34.43 13.01
C ARG A 16 -30.30 34.72 12.52
N PRO A 17 -29.44 33.69 12.48
CA PRO A 17 -28.03 33.92 12.18
C PRO A 17 -27.73 34.49 10.80
N GLN A 18 -28.71 34.39 9.87
CA GLN A 18 -28.61 34.85 8.50
C GLN A 18 -29.35 36.18 8.22
N GLY A 19 -29.74 36.91 9.26
CA GLY A 19 -30.55 38.15 9.13
C GLY A 19 -32.05 37.89 9.06
N ALA A 20 -32.81 38.89 8.67
CA ALA A 20 -34.28 38.91 8.78
C ALA A 20 -34.99 37.80 7.97
N GLU A 21 -34.44 37.44 6.82
CA GLU A 21 -34.99 36.40 5.91
C GLU A 21 -34.43 34.97 6.19
N GLY A 22 -33.45 34.86 7.11
CA GLY A 22 -32.83 33.59 7.43
C GLY A 22 -33.69 32.69 8.31
N LYS A 23 -33.32 31.39 8.38
CA LYS A 23 -33.97 30.39 9.23
C LYS A 23 -33.94 30.83 10.69
N ARG A 24 -35.10 30.88 11.32
CA ARG A 24 -35.27 31.23 12.74
C ARG A 24 -35.00 30.02 13.59
N ILE A 25 -34.10 30.16 14.60
CA ILE A 25 -33.74 29.12 15.56
C ILE A 25 -34.25 29.51 16.90
N ARG A 26 -35.14 28.69 17.49
CA ARG A 26 -35.65 28.85 18.85
C ARG A 26 -35.32 27.62 19.68
N LYS A 27 -34.78 27.86 20.89
CA LYS A 27 -34.49 26.78 21.85
C LYS A 27 -34.63 27.31 23.27
N MET A 28 -35.09 26.46 24.19
CA MET A 28 -35.27 26.80 25.60
C MET A 28 -34.19 26.15 26.46
N PHE A 29 -33.77 26.86 27.54
CA PHE A 29 -32.72 26.45 28.45
C PHE A 29 -33.15 26.73 29.88
N ALA A 30 -32.63 25.93 30.83
CA ALA A 30 -32.92 26.08 32.26
C ALA A 30 -32.17 27.27 32.87
N SER A 31 -30.97 27.59 32.34
CA SER A 31 -30.14 28.69 32.87
C SER A 31 -29.80 29.73 31.78
N LYS A 32 -29.51 30.96 32.25
CA LYS A 32 -29.08 32.05 31.37
C LYS A 32 -27.73 31.78 30.73
N SER A 33 -26.82 31.13 31.44
CA SER A 33 -25.47 30.79 30.96
C SER A 33 -25.52 29.78 29.84
N GLU A 34 -26.37 28.74 29.93
CA GLU A 34 -26.58 27.78 28.84
C GLU A 34 -27.19 28.45 27.60
N ALA A 35 -28.15 29.34 27.78
CA ALA A 35 -28.76 30.10 26.69
C ALA A 35 -27.72 30.96 25.96
N GLN A 36 -26.82 31.65 26.70
CA GLN A 36 -25.74 32.45 26.14
C GLN A 36 -24.67 31.59 25.43
N ALA A 37 -24.29 30.45 26.03
CA ALA A 37 -23.35 29.51 25.41
C ALA A 37 -23.91 28.96 24.09
N TYR A 38 -25.19 28.59 24.05
CA TYR A 38 -25.86 28.11 22.85
C TYR A 38 -25.97 29.20 21.78
N GLU A 39 -26.33 30.41 22.13
CA GLU A 39 -26.36 31.56 21.23
C GLU A 39 -25.00 31.78 20.57
N LYS A 40 -23.92 31.82 21.40
CA LYS A 40 -22.55 31.97 20.90
C LYS A 40 -22.15 30.81 19.98
N HIS A 41 -22.50 29.60 20.35
CA HIS A 41 -22.25 28.39 19.52
C HIS A 41 -22.94 28.48 18.15
N VAL A 42 -24.22 28.89 18.13
CA VAL A 42 -24.98 29.06 16.90
C VAL A 42 -24.35 30.15 16.03
N LEU A 43 -24.03 31.31 16.60
CA LEU A 43 -23.43 32.43 15.87
C LEU A 43 -22.04 32.06 15.31
N VAL A 44 -21.18 31.41 16.09
CA VAL A 44 -19.85 30.96 15.63
C VAL A 44 -19.97 29.95 14.50
N ASN A 45 -20.86 28.97 14.61
CA ASN A 45 -21.04 27.95 13.58
C ASN A 45 -21.64 28.53 12.29
N TYR A 46 -22.48 29.54 12.40
CA TYR A 46 -23.05 30.23 11.24
C TYR A 46 -22.07 31.24 10.60
N HIS A 47 -21.19 31.86 11.36
CA HIS A 47 -20.15 32.74 10.81
C HIS A 47 -18.98 31.95 10.18
N SER A 48 -18.74 30.72 10.59
CA SER A 48 -17.68 29.87 10.02
C SER A 48 -17.94 29.37 8.58
N LYS A 49 -19.08 29.77 7.96
CA LYS A 49 -19.52 29.33 6.62
C LYS A 49 -19.63 27.81 6.41
N ALA A 50 -19.46 27.00 7.48
CA ALA A 50 -19.56 25.54 7.41
C ALA A 50 -20.97 25.04 7.04
N TRP A 51 -21.98 25.92 7.13
CA TRP A 51 -23.41 25.66 6.84
C TRP A 51 -23.85 26.11 5.44
N VAL A 52 -22.98 26.79 4.68
CA VAL A 52 -23.31 27.08 3.28
C VAL A 52 -23.35 25.74 2.56
N ASP A 53 -24.54 25.29 2.20
CA ASP A 53 -24.69 24.10 1.36
C ASP A 53 -23.87 24.33 0.10
N LYS A 54 -22.71 23.66 0.03
CA LYS A 54 -21.89 23.72 -1.17
C LYS A 54 -22.74 23.18 -2.31
N PRO A 55 -22.89 23.91 -3.41
CA PRO A 55 -23.74 23.46 -4.50
C PRO A 55 -23.26 22.07 -4.94
N ALA A 56 -24.21 21.17 -5.16
CA ALA A 56 -23.92 19.81 -5.59
C ALA A 56 -23.06 19.83 -6.86
N ASP A 57 -21.90 19.25 -6.84
CA ASP A 57 -21.05 19.14 -8.02
C ASP A 57 -21.70 18.20 -9.04
N ARG A 58 -22.12 18.78 -10.17
CA ARG A 58 -22.86 18.08 -11.24
C ARG A 58 -21.95 17.57 -12.36
N ARG A 59 -20.64 17.80 -12.27
CA ARG A 59 -19.68 17.30 -13.27
C ARG A 59 -19.69 15.78 -13.28
N ALA A 60 -19.52 15.21 -14.45
CA ALA A 60 -19.40 13.76 -14.57
C ALA A 60 -18.06 13.27 -14.02
N LEU A 61 -18.00 12.01 -13.60
CA LEU A 61 -16.74 11.42 -13.15
C LEU A 61 -15.65 11.46 -14.23
N SER A 62 -16.04 11.41 -15.52
CA SER A 62 -15.12 11.64 -16.65
C SER A 62 -14.38 12.97 -16.53
N ASP A 63 -15.09 14.04 -16.27
CA ASP A 63 -14.54 15.41 -16.27
C ASP A 63 -13.59 15.60 -15.09
N LEU A 64 -13.91 14.98 -13.95
CA LEU A 64 -13.04 14.99 -12.77
C LEU A 64 -11.75 14.15 -13.00
N ILE A 65 -11.84 13.07 -13.77
CA ILE A 65 -10.66 12.27 -14.14
C ILE A 65 -9.73 13.06 -15.05
N GLU A 66 -10.26 13.80 -16.03
CA GLU A 66 -9.46 14.66 -16.93
C GLU A 66 -8.83 15.83 -16.15
N LEU A 67 -9.54 16.44 -15.22
CA LEU A 67 -8.97 17.46 -14.32
C LEU A 67 -7.83 16.90 -13.48
N TRP A 68 -8.04 15.75 -12.85
CA TRP A 68 -6.99 15.09 -12.09
C TRP A 68 -5.77 14.76 -12.96
N TRP A 69 -5.98 14.29 -14.19
CA TRP A 69 -4.89 14.01 -15.13
C TRP A 69 -4.08 15.26 -15.41
N LYS A 70 -4.76 16.38 -15.67
CA LYS A 70 -4.13 17.68 -15.95
C LYS A 70 -3.31 18.21 -14.76
N TYR A 71 -3.84 18.08 -13.53
CA TYR A 71 -3.20 18.68 -12.36
C TYR A 71 -2.06 17.83 -11.77
N ASP A 72 -2.16 16.52 -11.84
CA ASP A 72 -1.25 15.63 -11.12
C ASP A 72 -0.92 14.32 -11.88
N GLY A 73 -1.91 13.68 -12.48
CA GLY A 73 -1.77 12.36 -13.07
C GLY A 73 -0.69 12.28 -14.15
N CYS A 74 -0.56 13.29 -15.01
CA CYS A 74 0.44 13.34 -16.08
C CYS A 74 1.88 13.40 -15.56
N ASN A 75 2.09 13.89 -14.34
CA ASN A 75 3.41 14.04 -13.71
C ASN A 75 3.82 12.83 -12.87
N GLN A 76 2.88 11.92 -12.59
CA GLN A 76 3.17 10.73 -11.78
C GLN A 76 3.85 9.63 -12.61
N LYS A 77 4.90 9.00 -12.08
CA LYS A 77 5.59 7.86 -12.72
C LYS A 77 4.65 6.73 -13.19
N TYR A 78 3.54 6.50 -12.49
CA TYR A 78 2.54 5.49 -12.81
C TYR A 78 1.16 6.11 -13.07
N GLY A 79 1.12 7.37 -13.43
CA GLY A 79 -0.12 8.13 -13.67
C GLY A 79 -1.00 7.51 -14.74
N GLU A 80 -0.42 7.07 -15.86
CA GLU A 80 -1.17 6.35 -16.90
C GLU A 80 -1.91 5.11 -16.39
N ASN A 81 -1.28 4.33 -15.52
CA ASN A 81 -1.92 3.15 -14.95
C ASN A 81 -3.10 3.53 -14.05
N SER A 82 -2.96 4.61 -13.29
CA SER A 82 -4.03 5.17 -12.47
C SER A 82 -5.16 5.74 -13.34
N TYR A 83 -4.83 6.44 -14.42
CA TYR A 83 -5.78 6.97 -15.38
C TYR A 83 -6.59 5.86 -16.09
N LYS A 84 -5.90 4.84 -16.61
CA LYS A 84 -6.52 3.65 -17.21
C LYS A 84 -7.46 2.96 -16.21
N ARG A 85 -7.05 2.89 -14.92
CA ARG A 85 -7.84 2.30 -13.86
C ARG A 85 -9.07 3.15 -13.51
N LEU A 86 -8.93 4.46 -13.34
CA LEU A 86 -10.03 5.38 -13.11
C LEU A 86 -11.07 5.31 -14.23
N ASN A 87 -10.63 5.28 -15.48
CA ASN A 87 -11.53 5.13 -16.61
C ASN A 87 -12.24 3.77 -16.64
N LYS A 88 -11.58 2.69 -16.18
CA LYS A 88 -12.23 1.38 -16.01
C LYS A 88 -13.29 1.42 -14.90
N ILE A 89 -13.00 2.09 -13.78
CA ILE A 89 -13.95 2.29 -12.67
C ILE A 89 -15.13 3.11 -13.16
N ARG A 90 -14.91 4.24 -13.81
CA ARG A 90 -15.92 5.12 -14.40
C ARG A 90 -16.90 4.35 -15.29
N ARG A 91 -16.36 3.59 -16.27
CA ARG A 91 -17.19 2.76 -17.16
C ARG A 91 -18.05 1.74 -16.41
N LYS A 92 -17.49 1.10 -15.38
CA LYS A 92 -18.21 0.11 -14.56
C LYS A 92 -19.24 0.71 -13.61
N MET A 93 -19.11 2.00 -13.29
CA MET A 93 -20.06 2.77 -12.49
C MET A 93 -21.15 3.47 -13.36
N GLY A 94 -21.01 3.47 -14.70
CA GLY A 94 -21.93 4.17 -15.60
C GLY A 94 -21.69 5.67 -15.68
N ASN A 95 -20.46 6.14 -15.43
CA ASN A 95 -20.08 7.56 -15.45
C ASN A 95 -20.95 8.46 -14.57
N PRO A 96 -21.08 8.18 -13.27
CA PRO A 96 -21.96 8.97 -12.39
C PRO A 96 -21.47 10.41 -12.29
N ARG A 97 -22.39 11.31 -11.95
CA ARG A 97 -22.04 12.68 -11.55
C ARG A 97 -21.46 12.68 -10.14
N ALA A 98 -20.63 13.67 -9.82
CA ALA A 98 -19.94 13.76 -8.54
C ALA A 98 -20.87 13.64 -7.31
N PHE A 99 -22.02 14.34 -7.34
CA PHE A 99 -23.01 14.29 -6.25
C PHE A 99 -23.66 12.91 -6.06
N GLN A 100 -23.63 12.06 -7.07
CA GLN A 100 -24.18 10.70 -7.02
C GLN A 100 -23.22 9.70 -6.33
N LEU A 101 -21.93 10.06 -6.19
CA LEU A 101 -20.92 9.23 -5.54
C LEU A 101 -21.09 9.24 -4.00
N THR A 102 -22.28 8.91 -3.56
CA THR A 102 -22.58 8.78 -2.12
C THR A 102 -21.97 7.50 -1.54
N ARG A 103 -21.82 7.46 -0.22
CA ARG A 103 -21.40 6.24 0.49
C ARG A 103 -22.25 5.02 0.09
N LYS A 104 -23.59 5.18 0.00
CA LYS A 104 -24.52 4.12 -0.42
C LYS A 104 -24.19 3.61 -1.82
N PHE A 105 -23.96 4.52 -2.78
CA PHE A 105 -23.59 4.18 -4.15
C PHE A 105 -22.26 3.41 -4.20
N LEU A 106 -21.24 3.87 -3.48
CA LEU A 106 -19.92 3.21 -3.43
C LEU A 106 -19.98 1.83 -2.76
N LEU A 107 -20.80 1.66 -1.72
CA LEU A 107 -21.03 0.36 -1.10
C LEU A 107 -21.75 -0.61 -2.06
N ALA A 108 -22.73 -0.15 -2.82
CA ALA A 108 -23.40 -0.95 -3.84
C ALA A 108 -22.45 -1.36 -4.97
N TYR A 109 -21.61 -0.43 -5.45
CA TYR A 109 -20.54 -0.75 -6.41
C TYR A 109 -19.60 -1.81 -5.88
N ARG A 110 -19.16 -1.68 -4.61
CA ARG A 110 -18.29 -2.64 -3.93
C ARG A 110 -18.93 -4.04 -3.88
N ALA A 111 -20.18 -4.12 -3.46
CA ALA A 111 -20.95 -5.39 -3.38
C ALA A 111 -21.05 -6.06 -4.76
N LYS A 112 -21.41 -5.29 -5.81
CA LYS A 112 -21.48 -5.79 -7.19
C LYS A 112 -20.14 -6.34 -7.69
N LYS A 113 -19.01 -5.70 -7.30
CA LYS A 113 -17.67 -6.18 -7.68
C LYS A 113 -17.30 -7.49 -6.99
N LEU A 114 -17.64 -7.65 -5.72
CA LEU A 114 -17.40 -8.88 -4.97
C LEU A 114 -18.26 -10.03 -5.51
N GLN A 115 -19.54 -9.79 -5.81
CA GLN A 115 -20.42 -10.76 -6.44
C GLN A 115 -19.92 -11.21 -7.81
N ALA A 116 -19.27 -10.31 -8.56
CA ALA A 116 -18.60 -10.64 -9.82
C ALA A 116 -17.26 -11.38 -9.64
N GLY A 117 -16.92 -11.86 -8.44
CA GLY A 117 -15.74 -12.66 -8.15
C GLY A 117 -14.42 -11.88 -8.03
N LEU A 118 -14.47 -10.53 -7.90
CA LEU A 118 -13.23 -9.76 -7.68
C LEU A 118 -12.76 -9.91 -6.24
N LYS A 119 -11.43 -10.07 -6.07
CA LYS A 119 -10.80 -10.11 -4.73
C LYS A 119 -10.97 -8.78 -3.99
N ALA A 120 -11.16 -8.84 -2.68
CA ALA A 120 -11.24 -7.67 -1.79
C ALA A 120 -10.08 -6.68 -1.99
N THR A 121 -8.85 -7.18 -2.17
CA THR A 121 -7.66 -6.36 -2.47
C THR A 121 -7.80 -5.54 -3.76
N SER A 122 -8.39 -6.10 -4.81
CA SER A 122 -8.61 -5.41 -6.09
C SER A 122 -9.65 -4.31 -5.95
N VAL A 123 -10.72 -4.58 -5.20
CA VAL A 123 -11.78 -3.60 -4.92
C VAL A 123 -11.26 -2.47 -4.04
N ASN A 124 -10.50 -2.80 -2.98
CA ASN A 124 -9.84 -1.80 -2.14
C ASN A 124 -8.90 -0.90 -2.95
N ARG A 125 -8.17 -1.48 -3.91
CA ARG A 125 -7.27 -0.71 -4.78
C ARG A 125 -8.03 0.21 -5.72
N ASP A 126 -9.18 -0.21 -6.26
CA ASP A 126 -10.04 0.64 -7.08
C ASP A 126 -10.51 1.86 -6.27
N LEU A 127 -11.02 1.63 -5.05
CA LEU A 127 -11.48 2.71 -4.17
C LEU A 127 -10.33 3.61 -3.71
N ALA A 128 -9.14 3.07 -3.46
CA ALA A 128 -7.98 3.86 -3.08
C ALA A 128 -7.52 4.81 -4.20
N VAL A 129 -7.52 4.35 -5.45
CA VAL A 129 -7.17 5.22 -6.60
C VAL A 129 -8.23 6.30 -6.80
N LEU A 130 -9.51 5.96 -6.66
CA LEU A 130 -10.60 6.94 -6.73
C LEU A 130 -10.49 7.97 -5.60
N SER A 131 -10.19 7.54 -4.37
CA SER A 131 -9.97 8.41 -3.22
C SER A 131 -8.79 9.34 -3.42
N GLY A 132 -7.67 8.82 -3.97
CA GLY A 132 -6.47 9.61 -4.30
C GLY A 132 -6.79 10.73 -5.29
N MET A 133 -7.56 10.44 -6.34
CA MET A 133 -8.00 11.44 -7.30
C MET A 133 -8.78 12.58 -6.61
N PHE A 134 -9.77 12.27 -5.78
CA PHE A 134 -10.52 13.30 -5.06
C PHE A 134 -9.66 14.10 -4.09
N THR A 135 -8.68 13.45 -3.43
CA THR A 135 -7.76 14.17 -2.53
C THR A 135 -6.95 15.22 -3.27
N VAL A 136 -6.47 14.90 -4.47
CA VAL A 136 -5.73 15.84 -5.33
C VAL A 136 -6.65 16.98 -5.78
N LEU A 137 -7.85 16.69 -6.25
CA LEU A 137 -8.80 17.70 -6.70
C LEU A 137 -9.26 18.63 -5.57
N ILE A 138 -9.38 18.13 -4.33
CA ILE A 138 -9.68 18.96 -3.16
C ILE A 138 -8.49 19.87 -2.85
N ALA A 139 -7.27 19.35 -2.89
CA ALA A 139 -6.05 20.13 -2.65
C ALA A 139 -5.81 21.20 -3.74
N ALA A 140 -6.25 20.93 -4.96
CA ALA A 140 -6.22 21.88 -6.08
C ALA A 140 -7.42 22.88 -6.10
N GLU A 141 -8.27 22.85 -5.08
CA GLU A 141 -9.50 23.65 -4.98
C GLU A 141 -10.49 23.43 -6.13
N GLU A 142 -10.32 22.34 -6.88
CA GLU A 142 -11.19 21.95 -7.99
C GLU A 142 -12.41 21.14 -7.54
N PHE A 143 -12.38 20.58 -6.34
CA PHE A 143 -13.51 19.84 -5.77
C PHE A 143 -13.77 20.32 -4.34
N HIS A 144 -14.90 20.97 -4.12
CA HIS A 144 -15.19 21.68 -2.87
C HIS A 144 -15.92 20.84 -1.81
N ASN A 145 -16.38 19.64 -2.17
CA ASN A 145 -17.03 18.72 -1.25
C ASN A 145 -16.01 17.79 -0.57
N GLU A 146 -16.45 17.09 0.46
CA GLU A 146 -15.63 16.06 1.09
C GLU A 146 -15.35 14.89 0.12
N ASN A 147 -14.23 14.21 0.32
CA ASN A 147 -13.89 13.05 -0.47
C ASN A 147 -14.92 11.92 -0.25
N PRO A 148 -15.74 11.58 -1.25
CA PRO A 148 -16.86 10.66 -1.09
C PRO A 148 -16.44 9.23 -0.72
N VAL A 149 -15.17 8.89 -0.93
CA VAL A 149 -14.61 7.56 -0.65
C VAL A 149 -14.09 7.44 0.78
N ARG A 150 -13.83 8.56 1.47
CA ARG A 150 -13.15 8.59 2.78
C ARG A 150 -13.81 7.72 3.84
N GLU A 151 -15.15 7.71 3.87
CA GLU A 151 -15.92 6.95 4.84
C GLU A 151 -16.11 5.46 4.47
N VAL A 152 -15.69 5.05 3.28
CA VAL A 152 -15.82 3.65 2.86
C VAL A 152 -14.70 2.83 3.47
N LYS A 153 -15.02 2.09 4.55
CA LYS A 153 -14.05 1.21 5.22
C LYS A 153 -13.49 0.17 4.23
N LYS A 154 -12.18 -0.04 4.30
CA LYS A 154 -11.51 -1.08 3.52
C LYS A 154 -12.03 -2.46 3.91
N LEU A 155 -12.15 -3.34 2.91
CA LEU A 155 -12.46 -4.75 3.13
C LEU A 155 -11.24 -5.44 3.75
N GLN A 156 -11.48 -6.34 4.68
CA GLN A 156 -10.42 -7.25 5.12
C GLN A 156 -10.04 -8.16 3.95
N ALA A 157 -8.76 -8.16 3.61
CA ALA A 157 -8.22 -9.06 2.61
C ALA A 157 -7.80 -10.34 3.32
N GLN A 158 -8.21 -11.49 2.80
CA GLN A 158 -7.61 -12.75 3.22
C GLN A 158 -6.14 -12.73 2.81
N ASN A 159 -5.26 -12.95 3.76
CA ASN A 159 -3.84 -13.15 3.47
C ASN A 159 -3.72 -14.45 2.67
N THR A 160 -3.30 -14.33 1.42
CA THR A 160 -2.93 -15.50 0.63
C THR A 160 -1.58 -15.97 1.19
N GLU A 161 -1.51 -17.23 1.58
CA GLU A 161 -0.26 -17.85 2.02
C GLU A 161 0.85 -17.59 1.01
N MET A 162 2.02 -17.25 1.52
CA MET A 162 3.17 -16.92 0.70
C MET A 162 3.79 -18.22 0.18
N ALA A 163 3.81 -18.40 -1.14
CA ALA A 163 4.45 -19.54 -1.74
C ALA A 163 5.94 -19.28 -1.98
N PHE A 164 6.76 -20.30 -1.74
CA PHE A 164 8.18 -20.36 -2.08
C PHE A 164 8.50 -21.70 -2.73
N LEU A 165 9.68 -21.86 -3.29
CA LEU A 165 10.16 -23.09 -3.91
C LEU A 165 11.03 -23.86 -2.90
N SER A 166 10.89 -25.19 -2.84
CA SER A 166 11.82 -26.08 -2.19
C SER A 166 13.13 -26.18 -2.99
N ASP A 167 14.18 -26.81 -2.42
CA ASP A 167 15.45 -27.02 -3.11
C ASP A 167 15.27 -27.85 -4.39
N ASP A 168 14.43 -28.90 -4.34
CA ASP A 168 14.10 -29.71 -5.53
C ASP A 168 13.35 -28.90 -6.59
N GLU A 169 12.39 -28.06 -6.19
CA GLU A 169 11.65 -27.18 -7.09
C GLU A 169 12.55 -26.09 -7.69
N VAL A 170 13.54 -25.57 -6.93
CA VAL A 170 14.55 -24.64 -7.45
C VAL A 170 15.40 -25.34 -8.51
N SER A 171 15.91 -26.53 -8.22
CA SER A 171 16.73 -27.32 -9.15
C SER A 171 15.97 -27.64 -10.43
N ALA A 172 14.75 -28.17 -10.31
CA ALA A 172 13.89 -28.48 -11.46
C ALA A 172 13.54 -27.23 -12.31
N LEU A 173 13.35 -26.07 -11.67
CA LEU A 173 13.11 -24.81 -12.38
C LEU A 173 14.35 -24.37 -13.15
N LEU A 174 15.53 -24.41 -12.54
CA LEU A 174 16.78 -23.99 -13.15
C LEU A 174 17.22 -24.94 -14.29
N GLU A 175 16.90 -26.22 -14.24
CA GLU A 175 17.11 -27.17 -15.32
C GLU A 175 16.21 -26.86 -16.54
N LYS A 176 14.98 -26.45 -16.27
CA LYS A 176 13.98 -26.14 -17.31
C LYS A 176 14.23 -24.80 -18.00
N LEU A 177 14.80 -23.84 -17.29
CA LEU A 177 15.11 -22.51 -17.81
C LEU A 177 16.43 -22.52 -18.59
N GLN A 178 16.45 -21.79 -19.71
CA GLN A 178 17.63 -21.63 -20.56
C GLN A 178 18.00 -20.15 -20.75
N GLY A 179 19.20 -19.89 -21.22
CA GLY A 179 19.64 -18.55 -21.62
C GLY A 179 19.47 -17.51 -20.52
N ASP A 180 18.92 -16.39 -20.90
CA ASP A 180 18.77 -15.23 -20.00
C ASP A 180 17.67 -15.42 -18.95
N GLU A 181 16.60 -16.18 -19.22
CA GLU A 181 15.60 -16.51 -18.20
C GLU A 181 16.24 -17.25 -17.01
N ARG A 182 17.15 -18.20 -17.29
CA ARG A 182 17.89 -18.92 -16.24
C ARG A 182 18.80 -17.99 -15.47
N ARG A 183 19.53 -17.11 -16.15
CA ARG A 183 20.43 -16.12 -15.51
C ARG A 183 19.68 -15.17 -14.59
N VAL A 184 18.53 -14.63 -15.04
CA VAL A 184 17.67 -13.77 -14.24
C VAL A 184 17.08 -14.50 -13.05
N ALA A 185 16.67 -15.76 -13.20
CA ALA A 185 16.17 -16.57 -12.10
C ALA A 185 17.27 -16.81 -11.03
N ILE A 186 18.48 -17.15 -11.43
CA ILE A 186 19.65 -17.31 -10.56
C ILE A 186 19.93 -16.00 -9.82
N LEU A 187 19.95 -14.87 -10.52
CA LEU A 187 20.15 -13.55 -9.89
C LEU A 187 19.06 -13.23 -8.84
N CYS A 188 17.80 -13.54 -9.14
CA CYS A 188 16.70 -13.37 -8.18
C CYS A 188 16.87 -14.27 -6.94
N LEU A 189 17.25 -15.53 -7.14
CA LEU A 189 17.48 -16.50 -6.07
C LEU A 189 18.73 -16.15 -5.24
N ALA A 190 19.76 -15.52 -5.84
CA ALA A 190 20.98 -15.13 -5.13
C ALA A 190 20.86 -13.81 -4.37
N THR A 191 19.95 -12.92 -4.77
CA THR A 191 19.90 -11.54 -4.24
C THR A 191 18.56 -11.14 -3.64
N GLY A 192 17.52 -11.95 -3.78
CA GLY A 192 16.16 -11.58 -3.45
C GLY A 192 15.60 -10.43 -4.28
N ALA A 193 16.18 -10.15 -5.45
CA ALA A 193 15.69 -9.11 -6.34
C ALA A 193 14.28 -9.41 -6.87
N ARG A 194 13.52 -8.38 -7.21
CA ARG A 194 12.29 -8.56 -7.99
C ARG A 194 12.64 -8.91 -9.42
N TRP A 195 11.82 -9.73 -10.06
CA TRP A 195 12.05 -10.12 -11.45
C TRP A 195 12.38 -8.94 -12.37
N GLY A 196 11.58 -7.86 -12.31
CA GLY A 196 11.82 -6.68 -13.13
C GLY A 196 13.09 -5.89 -12.78
N GLU A 197 13.56 -5.93 -11.53
CA GLU A 197 14.84 -5.32 -11.13
C GLU A 197 16.02 -6.14 -11.69
N ALA A 198 15.90 -7.47 -11.64
CA ALA A 198 16.92 -8.38 -12.19
C ALA A 198 16.95 -8.33 -13.71
N ALA A 199 15.79 -8.43 -14.38
CA ALA A 199 15.69 -8.41 -15.84
C ALA A 199 16.21 -7.12 -16.49
N ASN A 200 16.10 -5.98 -15.80
CA ASN A 200 16.58 -4.68 -16.30
C ASN A 200 17.99 -4.31 -15.79
N LEU A 201 18.74 -5.29 -15.24
CA LEU A 201 20.08 -5.03 -14.76
C LEU A 201 21.03 -4.74 -15.93
N LYS A 202 21.91 -3.76 -15.75
CA LYS A 202 22.98 -3.41 -16.70
C LYS A 202 24.33 -3.87 -16.19
N ALA A 203 25.26 -4.13 -17.08
CA ALA A 203 26.62 -4.57 -16.75
C ALA A 203 27.36 -3.61 -15.81
N GLU A 204 27.13 -2.30 -15.98
CA GLU A 204 27.73 -1.22 -15.17
C GLU A 204 27.29 -1.26 -13.70
N HIS A 205 26.20 -1.95 -13.42
CA HIS A 205 25.67 -2.11 -12.06
C HIS A 205 26.33 -3.28 -11.30
N ILE A 206 27.25 -4.01 -11.96
CA ILE A 206 28.03 -5.11 -11.36
C ILE A 206 29.48 -4.68 -11.27
N VAL A 207 29.96 -4.41 -10.05
CA VAL A 207 31.33 -4.03 -9.73
C VAL A 207 31.91 -5.05 -8.76
N GLY A 208 32.94 -5.78 -9.20
CA GLY A 208 33.45 -6.96 -8.46
C GLY A 208 32.30 -7.94 -8.21
N ASN A 209 32.20 -8.41 -6.98
CA ASN A 209 31.16 -9.33 -6.52
C ASN A 209 29.93 -8.59 -5.89
N ARG A 210 29.61 -7.38 -6.37
CA ARG A 210 28.50 -6.56 -5.87
C ARG A 210 27.56 -6.16 -6.99
N VAL A 211 26.29 -6.46 -6.80
CA VAL A 211 25.20 -6.06 -7.72
C VAL A 211 24.42 -4.90 -7.12
N THR A 212 24.33 -3.78 -7.84
CA THR A 212 23.61 -2.58 -7.42
C THR A 212 22.31 -2.44 -8.21
N PHE A 213 21.16 -2.53 -7.54
CA PHE A 213 19.84 -2.27 -8.10
C PHE A 213 19.52 -0.79 -7.97
N VAL A 214 19.43 -0.07 -9.09
CA VAL A 214 19.21 1.37 -9.16
C VAL A 214 17.72 1.68 -9.35
N GLU A 215 17.05 0.97 -10.26
CA GLU A 215 15.63 1.16 -10.56
C GLU A 215 14.75 0.34 -9.63
N THR A 216 14.66 0.74 -8.37
CA THR A 216 13.79 0.06 -7.41
C THR A 216 12.41 0.71 -7.34
N LYS A 217 11.40 -0.08 -6.96
CA LYS A 217 10.02 0.43 -6.79
C LYS A 217 9.92 1.60 -5.80
N ASN A 218 10.85 1.70 -4.86
CA ASN A 218 10.88 2.72 -3.83
C ASN A 218 11.89 3.85 -4.13
N GLY A 219 12.51 3.87 -5.30
CA GLY A 219 13.52 4.86 -5.71
C GLY A 219 14.85 4.77 -4.94
N LYS A 220 15.01 3.85 -3.97
CA LYS A 220 16.23 3.68 -3.19
C LYS A 220 17.15 2.67 -3.85
N LYS A 221 18.39 3.06 -4.10
CA LYS A 221 19.45 2.16 -4.56
C LYS A 221 19.79 1.15 -3.45
N ARG A 222 20.10 -0.09 -3.81
CA ARG A 222 20.65 -1.08 -2.88
C ARG A 222 21.71 -1.93 -3.58
N THR A 223 22.74 -2.27 -2.84
CA THR A 223 23.83 -3.14 -3.29
C THR A 223 23.81 -4.43 -2.49
N VAL A 224 23.90 -5.55 -3.18
CA VAL A 224 23.88 -6.90 -2.60
C VAL A 224 25.15 -7.61 -3.05
N PRO A 225 25.92 -8.20 -2.12
CA PRO A 225 27.04 -9.07 -2.48
C PRO A 225 26.53 -10.38 -3.09
N VAL A 226 27.25 -10.91 -4.06
CA VAL A 226 26.96 -12.18 -4.72
C VAL A 226 28.26 -12.97 -4.87
N ALA A 227 28.16 -14.30 -4.98
CA ALA A 227 29.30 -15.16 -5.22
C ALA A 227 29.93 -14.90 -6.61
N ASP A 228 31.23 -15.10 -6.74
CA ASP A 228 31.95 -14.84 -7.96
C ASP A 228 31.45 -15.72 -9.12
N GLU A 229 31.03 -16.94 -8.83
CA GLU A 229 30.43 -17.86 -9.79
C GLU A 229 29.11 -17.29 -10.38
N VAL A 230 28.31 -16.62 -9.53
CA VAL A 230 27.08 -15.97 -9.97
C VAL A 230 27.43 -14.78 -10.88
N VAL A 231 28.44 -13.99 -10.53
CA VAL A 231 28.89 -12.86 -11.37
C VAL A 231 29.37 -13.37 -12.71
N ALA A 232 30.20 -14.40 -12.75
CA ALA A 232 30.71 -15.00 -13.99
C ALA A 232 29.58 -15.49 -14.91
N LEU A 233 28.51 -16.02 -14.32
CA LEU A 233 27.34 -16.51 -15.05
C LEU A 233 26.47 -15.40 -15.64
N ILE A 234 26.27 -14.28 -14.89
CA ILE A 234 25.31 -13.25 -15.26
C ILE A 234 25.93 -12.08 -16.06
N LYS A 235 27.22 -11.76 -15.86
CA LYS A 235 27.90 -10.65 -16.52
C LYS A 235 28.48 -11.07 -17.88
N THR A 236 27.62 -11.10 -18.89
CA THR A 236 27.96 -11.55 -20.23
C THR A 236 28.53 -10.46 -21.13
N CYS A 237 28.46 -9.18 -20.74
CA CYS A 237 29.01 -8.04 -21.46
C CYS A 237 29.59 -7.01 -20.49
N GLN A 238 30.32 -6.03 -21.02
CA GLN A 238 30.99 -4.99 -20.23
C GLN A 238 30.10 -3.76 -19.98
N SER A 239 29.12 -3.51 -20.85
CA SER A 239 28.22 -2.36 -20.76
C SER A 239 26.84 -2.65 -21.35
N GLY A 240 25.84 -1.92 -20.89
CA GLY A 240 24.47 -2.03 -21.39
C GLY A 240 23.63 -3.13 -20.71
N PRO A 241 22.43 -3.42 -21.24
CA PRO A 241 21.53 -4.45 -20.70
C PRO A 241 22.19 -5.83 -20.73
N LEU A 242 22.03 -6.58 -19.64
CA LEU A 242 22.59 -7.93 -19.52
C LEU A 242 21.67 -9.03 -20.06
N PHE A 243 20.36 -8.77 -20.09
CA PHE A 243 19.37 -9.79 -20.38
C PHE A 243 18.30 -9.32 -21.36
N ASP A 244 17.87 -10.22 -22.22
CA ASP A 244 16.64 -10.11 -23.00
C ASP A 244 15.72 -11.28 -22.65
N VAL A 245 14.67 -11.02 -21.86
CA VAL A 245 13.84 -12.08 -21.27
C VAL A 245 12.35 -11.86 -21.48
N SER A 246 11.65 -12.96 -21.72
CA SER A 246 10.20 -13.01 -21.73
C SER A 246 9.66 -13.47 -20.37
N TYR A 247 9.00 -12.54 -19.65
CA TYR A 247 8.30 -12.92 -18.42
C TYR A 247 7.23 -14.00 -18.64
N THR A 248 6.63 -14.04 -19.83
CA THR A 248 5.59 -15.04 -20.16
C THR A 248 6.20 -16.44 -20.23
N ALA A 249 7.33 -16.60 -20.92
CA ALA A 249 8.05 -17.87 -21.01
C ALA A 249 8.52 -18.36 -19.63
N PHE A 250 9.10 -17.48 -18.82
CA PHE A 250 9.45 -17.81 -17.44
C PHE A 250 8.23 -18.32 -16.64
N ARG A 251 7.07 -17.64 -16.75
CA ARG A 251 5.87 -18.02 -16.01
C ARG A 251 5.30 -19.36 -16.43
N GLU A 252 5.42 -19.72 -17.70
CA GLU A 252 5.00 -21.03 -18.23
C GLU A 252 5.87 -22.14 -17.65
N ASN A 253 7.19 -22.00 -17.66
CA ASN A 253 8.12 -22.94 -17.05
C ASN A 253 7.88 -23.09 -15.54
N LEU A 254 7.67 -21.98 -14.83
CA LEU A 254 7.36 -21.98 -13.42
C LEU A 254 6.04 -22.73 -13.10
N ARG A 255 5.03 -22.63 -13.95
CA ARG A 255 3.76 -23.36 -13.78
C ARG A 255 3.92 -24.87 -13.92
N ILE A 256 4.85 -25.32 -14.73
CA ILE A 256 5.14 -26.74 -14.88
C ILE A 256 5.76 -27.28 -13.60
N VAL A 257 6.70 -26.55 -13.02
CA VAL A 257 7.40 -26.96 -11.78
C VAL A 257 6.51 -26.81 -10.54
N LYS A 258 5.70 -25.73 -10.47
CA LYS A 258 4.80 -25.46 -9.34
C LYS A 258 3.38 -25.13 -9.82
N PRO A 259 2.58 -26.15 -10.23
CA PRO A 259 1.25 -25.95 -10.80
C PRO A 259 0.26 -25.29 -9.82
N ASN A 260 0.42 -25.54 -8.53
CA ASN A 260 -0.44 -25.02 -7.46
C ASN A 260 -0.02 -23.62 -6.95
N LEU A 261 0.83 -22.90 -7.69
CA LEU A 261 1.26 -21.56 -7.29
C LEU A 261 0.05 -20.60 -7.20
N PRO A 262 -0.16 -19.92 -6.06
CA PRO A 262 -1.25 -18.98 -5.89
C PRO A 262 -1.24 -17.88 -6.96
N LYS A 263 -2.41 -17.55 -7.51
CA LYS A 263 -2.56 -16.53 -8.55
C LYS A 263 -1.98 -15.19 -8.09
N GLY A 264 -1.05 -14.64 -8.90
CA GLY A 264 -0.42 -13.34 -8.67
C GLY A 264 0.94 -13.42 -7.96
N GLN A 265 1.44 -14.60 -7.57
CA GLN A 265 2.73 -14.73 -6.90
C GLN A 265 3.91 -15.05 -7.83
N ALA A 266 3.67 -15.35 -9.10
CA ALA A 266 4.72 -15.78 -10.04
C ALA A 266 5.90 -14.80 -10.17
N THR A 267 5.65 -13.46 -10.09
CA THR A 267 6.73 -12.45 -10.13
C THR A 267 7.52 -12.35 -8.82
N HIS A 268 7.01 -12.94 -7.76
CA HIS A 268 7.57 -12.78 -6.42
C HIS A 268 8.07 -14.10 -5.82
N VAL A 269 7.74 -15.24 -6.44
CA VAL A 269 8.08 -16.57 -5.88
C VAL A 269 9.59 -16.72 -5.66
N LEU A 270 10.44 -16.34 -6.63
CA LEU A 270 11.89 -16.42 -6.49
C LEU A 270 12.40 -15.56 -5.34
N ARG A 271 11.85 -14.35 -5.21
CA ARG A 271 12.17 -13.47 -4.10
C ARG A 271 11.67 -14.02 -2.75
N HIS A 272 10.49 -14.64 -2.72
CA HIS A 272 10.00 -15.32 -1.54
C HIS A 272 10.86 -16.53 -1.18
N THR A 273 11.29 -17.29 -2.18
CA THR A 273 12.22 -18.40 -1.99
C THR A 273 13.51 -17.93 -1.34
N PHE A 274 14.16 -16.89 -1.90
CA PHE A 274 15.35 -16.30 -1.27
C PHE A 274 15.10 -15.91 0.18
N GLY A 275 14.01 -15.16 0.46
CA GLY A 275 13.72 -14.68 1.82
C GLY A 275 13.45 -15.80 2.81
N THR A 276 12.73 -16.85 2.38
CA THR A 276 12.42 -18.02 3.20
C THR A 276 13.68 -18.84 3.50
N HIS A 277 14.47 -19.21 2.47
CA HIS A 277 15.70 -19.96 2.63
C HIS A 277 16.75 -19.18 3.44
N PHE A 278 16.85 -17.86 3.25
CA PHE A 278 17.73 -17.02 4.05
C PHE A 278 17.39 -17.08 5.54
N MET A 279 16.11 -17.10 5.91
CA MET A 279 15.69 -17.24 7.29
C MET A 279 15.86 -18.67 7.80
N MET A 280 15.52 -19.70 7.02
CA MET A 280 15.74 -21.12 7.38
C MET A 280 17.21 -21.41 7.67
N ASN A 281 18.12 -20.75 6.94
CA ASN A 281 19.57 -20.87 7.13
C ASN A 281 20.13 -19.96 8.25
N GLY A 282 19.28 -19.43 9.11
CA GLY A 282 19.71 -18.65 10.28
C GLY A 282 20.07 -17.19 9.99
N GLY A 283 19.67 -16.65 8.85
CA GLY A 283 19.92 -15.25 8.50
C GLY A 283 19.17 -14.27 9.39
N SER A 284 19.77 -13.11 9.67
CA SER A 284 19.13 -12.04 10.44
C SER A 284 18.02 -11.35 9.66
N ILE A 285 16.86 -11.15 10.28
CA ILE A 285 15.70 -10.46 9.69
C ILE A 285 16.02 -9.00 9.27
N ILE A 286 16.90 -8.33 10.03
CA ILE A 286 17.35 -6.96 9.72
C ILE A 286 18.26 -6.95 8.48
N THR A 287 19.13 -7.95 8.37
CA THR A 287 19.97 -8.13 7.18
C THR A 287 19.10 -8.44 5.97
N LEU A 288 18.12 -9.33 6.10
CA LEU A 288 17.15 -9.65 5.04
C LEU A 288 16.38 -8.39 4.59
N GLN A 289 15.92 -7.56 5.53
CA GLN A 289 15.27 -6.29 5.20
C GLN A 289 16.13 -5.40 4.30
N ARG A 290 17.41 -5.26 4.63
CA ARG A 290 18.38 -4.44 3.86
C ARG A 290 18.63 -5.03 2.48
N ILE A 291 18.89 -6.33 2.38
CA ILE A 291 19.10 -7.03 1.11
C ILE A 291 17.87 -6.87 0.20
N MET A 292 16.69 -7.09 0.72
CA MET A 292 15.44 -6.98 -0.05
C MET A 292 15.04 -5.51 -0.33
N GLY A 293 15.58 -4.53 0.38
CA GLY A 293 15.23 -3.11 0.23
C GLY A 293 13.80 -2.81 0.66
N HIS A 294 13.33 -3.45 1.74
CA HIS A 294 12.02 -3.17 2.31
C HIS A 294 12.05 -1.87 3.13
N ALA A 295 11.18 -0.92 2.80
CA ALA A 295 11.10 0.35 3.50
C ALA A 295 10.57 0.21 4.94
N ASN A 296 9.74 -0.83 5.19
CA ASN A 296 9.17 -1.13 6.49
C ASN A 296 9.51 -2.58 6.86
N ILE A 297 10.01 -2.78 8.08
CA ILE A 297 10.36 -4.10 8.63
C ILE A 297 9.18 -5.08 8.58
N MET A 298 7.93 -4.61 8.73
CA MET A 298 6.73 -5.44 8.66
C MET A 298 6.59 -6.20 7.33
N GLN A 299 7.19 -5.69 6.25
CA GLN A 299 7.23 -6.41 4.96
C GLN A 299 8.19 -7.61 5.01
N THR A 300 9.15 -7.60 5.92
CA THR A 300 10.13 -8.69 6.10
C THR A 300 9.67 -9.66 7.18
N MET A 301 8.88 -9.19 8.15
CA MET A 301 8.35 -10.04 9.24
C MET A 301 7.51 -11.22 8.74
N VAL A 302 7.04 -11.19 7.51
CA VAL A 302 6.35 -12.33 6.87
C VAL A 302 7.25 -13.57 6.72
N TYR A 303 8.56 -13.41 6.81
CA TYR A 303 9.54 -14.50 6.76
C TYR A 303 10.02 -14.95 8.15
N ALA A 304 9.68 -14.22 9.22
CA ALA A 304 10.24 -14.48 10.56
C ALA A 304 9.91 -15.86 11.10
N HIS A 305 8.74 -16.40 10.77
CA HIS A 305 8.30 -17.72 11.23
C HIS A 305 9.06 -18.90 10.59
N PHE A 306 9.88 -18.65 9.55
CA PHE A 306 10.77 -19.65 8.96
C PHE A 306 12.13 -19.71 9.63
N ALA A 307 12.45 -18.77 10.53
CA ALA A 307 13.70 -18.83 11.27
C ALA A 307 13.72 -20.08 12.18
N PRO A 308 14.89 -20.73 12.34
CA PRO A 308 15.07 -21.73 13.36
C PRO A 308 14.70 -21.20 14.74
N ASP A 309 14.34 -22.09 15.66
CA ASP A 309 14.03 -21.69 17.03
C ASP A 309 15.32 -21.24 17.75
N PHE A 310 15.54 -19.93 17.79
CA PHE A 310 16.67 -19.30 18.47
C PHE A 310 16.43 -19.07 19.97
N LEU A 311 15.36 -19.62 20.57
CA LEU A 311 15.16 -19.49 22.03
C LEU A 311 16.32 -20.12 22.79
N ARG A 312 16.96 -21.14 22.25
CA ARG A 312 18.21 -21.72 22.80
C ARG A 312 19.39 -20.73 22.82
N ASP A 313 19.37 -19.73 21.93
CA ASP A 313 20.39 -18.69 21.90
C ASP A 313 20.32 -17.79 23.14
N ALA A 314 19.20 -17.79 23.87
CA ALA A 314 19.09 -17.12 25.16
C ALA A 314 20.12 -17.67 26.17
N ILE A 315 20.53 -18.94 26.04
CA ILE A 315 21.54 -19.58 26.91
C ILE A 315 22.91 -19.03 26.55
N SER A 316 23.25 -18.92 25.28
CA SER A 316 24.58 -18.49 24.79
C SER A 316 24.78 -17.00 24.74
N HIS A 317 23.67 -16.21 24.63
CA HIS A 317 23.72 -14.76 24.46
C HIS A 317 23.31 -13.95 25.71
N ASN A 318 22.99 -14.62 26.83
CA ASN A 318 22.70 -13.90 28.08
C ASN A 318 24.02 -13.43 28.75
N PRO A 319 23.96 -12.40 29.60
CA PRO A 319 25.14 -11.86 30.27
C PRO A 319 25.94 -12.88 31.10
N LEU A 320 25.29 -13.96 31.55
CA LEU A 320 25.90 -15.01 32.36
C LEU A 320 26.55 -16.13 31.51
N ALA A 321 26.29 -16.16 30.21
CA ALA A 321 26.84 -17.22 29.31
C ALA A 321 28.38 -17.32 29.32
N LYS A 322 29.07 -16.20 29.60
CA LYS A 322 30.53 -16.12 29.74
C LYS A 322 31.00 -16.20 31.19
N SER A 323 30.10 -16.32 32.16
CA SER A 323 30.39 -16.22 33.59
C SER A 323 30.13 -17.53 34.33
N VAL A 324 30.50 -18.68 33.72
CA VAL A 324 30.37 -20.02 34.36
C VAL A 324 31.18 -20.08 35.68
N HIS A 325 32.08 -19.11 35.92
CA HIS A 325 32.87 -19.01 37.15
C HIS A 325 32.12 -18.42 38.37
N ILE A 326 30.98 -17.76 38.16
CA ILE A 326 30.22 -17.10 39.25
C ILE A 326 29.32 -18.13 39.98
N MET A 327 28.86 -19.16 39.32
CA MET A 327 27.97 -20.16 39.93
C MET A 327 28.69 -21.27 40.72
N SER A 328 30.03 -21.36 40.65
CA SER A 328 30.81 -22.37 41.38
C SER A 328 31.26 -21.90 42.78
N ILE A 329 30.97 -20.66 43.16
CA ILE A 329 31.45 -20.07 44.43
C ILE A 329 30.46 -20.25 45.60
N ASP A 330 29.18 -20.48 45.30
CA ASP A 330 28.13 -20.60 46.36
C ASP A 330 27.73 -22.07 46.68
N MET A 331 28.47 -23.06 46.25
CA MET A 331 28.26 -24.50 46.58
C MET A 331 29.44 -25.14 47.30
N ALA A 332 30.26 -24.37 48.00
CA ALA A 332 31.33 -24.89 48.88
C ALA A 332 31.06 -24.56 50.34
#